data_4918d64aad3d707b1f0d5af8286bb384
#
_entry.id   4918d64aad3d707b1f0d5af8286bb384
#
_cell.length_a   1.000
_cell.length_b   1.000
_cell.length_c   1.000
_cell.angle_alpha   90.00
_cell.angle_beta   90.00
_cell.angle_gamma   90.00
#
_symmetry.space_group_name_H-M   'P 1'
#
loop_
_entity.id
_entity.type
_entity.pdbx_description
1 polymer ?
#
loop_
_entity_poly.entity_id
_entity_poly.type
_entity_poly.pdbx_seq_one_letter_code
_entity_poly.pdbx_strand_id
1 'polypeptide(L)'
;MLVIQDDVLNGRFPTTVVLAITSQEQRAGFPITVPVVAGEGGLPKDSWVKITQVRTVSVQRLRGRVGQLSERTMRLVERALVQVVGIDPESLS
;
A
#
# COMPACT_ATOMS: atom_id res chain seq x y z
N MET A 1 -0.84 8.13 -0.50
CA MET A 1 0.04 7.01 -0.88
C MET A 1 0.34 6.15 0.33
N LEU A 2 0.42 4.86 0.15
CA LEU A 2 0.75 3.91 1.21
C LEU A 2 2.23 3.54 1.12
N VAL A 3 2.98 3.75 2.21
CA VAL A 3 4.39 3.33 2.29
C VAL A 3 4.42 1.86 2.69
N ILE A 4 5.06 1.04 1.88
CA ILE A 4 5.13 -0.42 2.10
C ILE A 4 6.54 -0.92 2.39
N GLN A 5 7.55 -0.06 2.26
CA GLN A 5 8.91 -0.45 2.57
C GLN A 5 9.11 -0.56 4.08
N ASP A 6 9.92 -1.52 4.50
CA ASP A 6 10.26 -1.73 5.91
C ASP A 6 10.81 -0.46 6.54
N ASP A 7 10.40 -0.16 7.78
CA ASP A 7 10.82 1.05 8.49
C ASP A 7 12.33 1.15 8.67
N VAL A 8 13.01 0.02 8.83
CA VAL A 8 14.47 0.01 8.93
C VAL A 8 15.11 0.54 7.65
N LEU A 9 14.58 0.12 6.50
CA LEU A 9 15.06 0.59 5.20
C LEU A 9 14.72 2.06 4.99
N ASN A 10 13.55 2.51 5.43
CA ASN A 10 13.15 3.91 5.31
C ASN A 10 14.11 4.85 6.03
N GLY A 11 14.71 4.41 7.13
CA GLY A 11 15.68 5.20 7.86
C GLY A 11 17.07 5.24 7.23
N ARG A 12 17.34 4.37 6.24
CA ARG A 12 18.68 4.22 5.64
C ARG A 12 18.77 4.71 4.20
N PHE A 13 17.65 4.78 3.49
CA PHE A 13 17.64 5.11 2.07
C PHE A 13 16.90 6.42 1.82
N PRO A 14 17.34 7.20 0.82
CA PRO A 14 16.66 8.45 0.46
C PRO A 14 15.35 8.21 -0.29
N THR A 15 15.05 6.97 -0.64
CA THR A 15 13.84 6.61 -1.36
C THR A 15 13.04 5.56 -0.59
N THR A 16 11.75 5.45 -0.89
CA THR A 16 10.89 4.42 -0.33
C THR A 16 9.89 3.94 -1.37
N VAL A 17 9.34 2.75 -1.15
CA VAL A 17 8.37 2.14 -2.05
C VAL A 17 6.97 2.46 -1.55
N VAL A 18 6.11 2.92 -2.45
CA VAL A 18 4.73 3.30 -2.12
C VAL A 18 3.74 2.69 -3.09
N LEU A 19 2.49 2.60 -2.65
CA LEU A 19 1.35 2.24 -3.48
C LEU A 19 0.40 3.42 -3.57
N ALA A 20 -0.20 3.61 -4.74
CA ALA A 20 -1.21 4.66 -4.92
C ALA A 20 -2.48 4.31 -4.16
N ILE A 21 -3.13 5.32 -3.60
CA ILE A 21 -4.45 5.21 -2.96
C ILE A 21 -5.38 6.17 -3.69
N THR A 22 -6.60 5.72 -3.99
CA THR A 22 -7.61 6.55 -4.62
C THR A 22 -8.91 6.51 -3.83
N SER A 23 -9.65 7.63 -3.80
CA SER A 23 -10.99 7.67 -3.23
C SER A 23 -12.07 7.47 -4.29
N GLN A 24 -11.69 7.31 -5.56
CA GLN A 24 -12.64 6.99 -6.62
C GLN A 24 -13.02 5.52 -6.52
N GLU A 25 -14.32 5.25 -6.59
CA GLU A 25 -14.83 3.89 -6.52
C GLU A 25 -14.17 3.01 -7.59
N GLN A 26 -13.74 1.83 -7.17
CA GLN A 26 -13.09 0.87 -8.04
C GLN A 26 -13.99 -0.34 -8.25
N ARG A 27 -13.93 -0.93 -9.44
CA ARG A 27 -14.64 -2.18 -9.71
C ARG A 27 -14.05 -3.26 -8.79
N ALA A 28 -14.92 -3.97 -8.10
CA ALA A 28 -14.51 -5.04 -7.20
C ALA A 28 -13.64 -6.06 -7.92
N GLY A 29 -12.45 -6.32 -7.35
CA GLY A 29 -11.54 -7.34 -7.86
C GLY A 29 -10.78 -6.99 -9.14
N PHE A 30 -11.02 -5.79 -9.71
CA PHE A 30 -10.31 -5.44 -10.95
C PHE A 30 -10.26 -3.92 -11.16
N PRO A 31 -9.05 -3.35 -11.43
CA PRO A 31 -7.75 -4.00 -11.22
C PRO A 31 -7.57 -4.39 -9.75
N ILE A 32 -6.55 -5.15 -9.40
CA ILE A 32 -6.36 -5.61 -8.03
C ILE A 32 -6.27 -4.42 -7.09
N THR A 33 -7.21 -4.30 -6.16
CA THR A 33 -7.27 -3.23 -5.18
C THR A 33 -7.62 -3.81 -3.81
N VAL A 34 -7.21 -3.09 -2.76
CA VAL A 34 -7.59 -3.43 -1.39
C VAL A 34 -8.40 -2.25 -0.83
N PRO A 35 -9.67 -2.49 -0.45
CA PRO A 35 -10.50 -1.41 0.10
C PRO A 35 -10.05 -1.02 1.51
N VAL A 36 -10.15 0.27 1.80
CA VAL A 36 -9.87 0.85 3.11
C VAL A 36 -11.05 1.74 3.47
N VAL A 37 -11.73 1.42 4.57
CA VAL A 37 -12.91 2.19 4.98
C VAL A 37 -12.51 3.57 5.51
N ALA A 38 -13.42 4.54 5.35
CA ALA A 38 -13.23 5.89 5.87
C ALA A 38 -12.87 5.86 7.35
N GLY A 39 -11.88 6.65 7.75
CA GLY A 39 -11.39 6.72 9.11
C GLY A 39 -10.18 5.83 9.38
N GLU A 40 -10.04 4.71 8.68
CA GLU A 40 -8.86 3.88 8.84
C GLU A 40 -7.64 4.61 8.27
N GLY A 41 -6.54 4.59 9.02
CA GLY A 41 -5.31 5.25 8.60
C GLY A 41 -5.42 6.76 8.48
N GLY A 42 -6.45 7.38 9.05
CA GLY A 42 -6.69 8.82 8.97
C GLY A 42 -7.29 9.27 7.64
N LEU A 43 -7.71 8.35 6.78
CA LEU A 43 -8.31 8.69 5.49
C LEU A 43 -9.74 9.22 5.69
N PRO A 44 -10.09 10.37 5.10
CA PRO A 44 -11.42 10.97 5.31
C PRO A 44 -12.53 10.27 4.54
N LYS A 45 -12.22 9.49 3.53
CA LYS A 45 -13.20 8.82 2.67
C LYS A 45 -12.83 7.36 2.49
N ASP A 46 -13.82 6.54 2.12
CA ASP A 46 -13.56 5.19 1.64
C ASP A 46 -12.56 5.27 0.49
N SER A 47 -11.56 4.44 0.53
CA SER A 47 -10.44 4.49 -0.40
C SER A 47 -10.05 3.09 -0.85
N TRP A 48 -9.23 3.02 -1.88
CA TRP A 48 -8.74 1.75 -2.43
C TRP A 48 -7.24 1.86 -2.66
N VAL A 49 -6.50 0.89 -2.16
CA VAL A 49 -5.07 0.78 -2.43
C VAL A 49 -4.91 0.08 -3.77
N LYS A 50 -4.27 0.74 -4.73
CA LYS A 50 -4.08 0.22 -6.09
C LYS A 50 -2.79 -0.59 -6.13
N ILE A 51 -2.92 -1.90 -6.00
CA ILE A 51 -1.78 -2.79 -5.82
C ILE A 51 -0.86 -2.83 -7.06
N THR A 52 -1.42 -2.60 -8.24
CA THR A 52 -0.63 -2.59 -9.49
C THR A 52 0.14 -1.30 -9.71
N GLN A 53 -0.06 -0.29 -8.88
CA GLN A 53 0.63 1.00 -9.02
C GLN A 53 1.69 1.18 -7.95
N VAL A 54 2.72 0.35 -8.05
CA VAL A 54 3.90 0.41 -7.18
C VAL A 54 4.85 1.48 -7.72
N ARG A 55 5.32 2.37 -6.84
CA ARG A 55 6.24 3.45 -7.23
C ARG A 55 7.34 3.60 -6.20
N THR A 56 8.50 4.04 -6.67
CA THR A 56 9.58 4.46 -5.78
C THR A 56 9.61 5.98 -5.77
N VAL A 57 9.59 6.57 -4.59
CA VAL A 57 9.60 8.02 -4.43
C VAL A 57 10.70 8.45 -3.48
N SER A 58 11.18 9.69 -3.63
CA SER A 58 12.10 10.30 -2.67
C SER A 58 11.38 10.52 -1.34
N VAL A 59 12.03 10.16 -0.24
CA VAL A 59 11.47 10.40 1.10
C VAL A 59 11.17 11.87 1.31
N GLN A 60 11.96 12.77 0.69
CA GLN A 60 11.75 14.21 0.79
C GLN A 60 10.44 14.67 0.17
N ARG A 61 9.86 13.89 -0.74
CA ARG A 61 8.57 14.21 -1.36
C ARG A 61 7.39 13.82 -0.50
N LEU A 62 7.61 13.00 0.52
CA LEU A 62 6.55 12.60 1.44
C LEU A 62 6.28 13.75 2.41
N ARG A 63 5.03 14.19 2.47
CA ARG A 63 4.64 15.29 3.33
C ARG A 63 3.73 14.78 4.43
N GLY A 64 4.28 14.73 5.63
CA GLY A 64 3.51 14.37 6.80
C GLY A 64 2.96 12.94 6.75
N ARG A 65 2.66 12.43 7.91
CA ARG A 65 2.04 11.13 8.08
C ARG A 65 0.58 11.35 8.47
N VAL A 66 -0.35 10.86 7.66
CA VAL A 66 -1.78 10.98 7.93
C VAL A 66 -2.22 9.97 8.99
N GLY A 67 -1.68 8.76 8.93
CA GLY A 67 -2.02 7.71 9.86
C GLY A 67 -1.37 6.40 9.49
N GLN A 68 -1.89 5.31 10.03
CA GLN A 68 -1.36 3.97 9.80
C GLN A 68 -2.51 3.00 9.58
N LEU A 69 -2.39 2.15 8.56
CA LEU A 69 -3.38 1.10 8.32
C LEU A 69 -3.24 -0.01 9.37
N SER A 70 -4.36 -0.69 9.64
CA SER A 70 -4.36 -1.83 10.55
C SER A 70 -3.48 -2.96 10.02
N GLU A 71 -3.01 -3.83 10.92
CA GLU A 71 -2.25 -5.01 10.53
C GLU A 71 -3.04 -5.89 9.56
N ARG A 72 -4.36 -6.01 9.80
CA ARG A 72 -5.23 -6.81 8.93
C ARG A 72 -5.22 -6.29 7.50
N THR A 73 -5.38 -4.98 7.33
CA THR A 73 -5.37 -4.35 6.01
C THR A 73 -4.00 -4.48 5.36
N MET A 74 -2.93 -4.29 6.13
CA MET A 74 -1.57 -4.46 5.60
C MET A 74 -1.31 -5.88 5.13
N ARG A 75 -1.82 -6.89 5.82
CA ARG A 75 -1.69 -8.28 5.37
C ARG A 75 -2.41 -8.52 4.05
N LEU A 76 -3.59 -7.91 3.86
CA LEU A 76 -4.31 -8.01 2.60
C LEU A 76 -3.52 -7.36 1.46
N VAL A 77 -2.89 -6.23 1.73
CA VAL A 77 -2.03 -5.55 0.76
C VAL A 77 -0.84 -6.43 0.39
N GLU A 78 -0.18 -7.00 1.38
CA GLU A 78 0.98 -7.86 1.17
C GLU A 78 0.62 -9.09 0.33
N ARG A 79 -0.49 -9.74 0.62
CA ARG A 79 -0.95 -10.89 -0.15
C ARG A 79 -1.26 -10.52 -1.60
N ALA A 80 -1.90 -9.38 -1.80
CA ALA A 80 -2.21 -8.90 -3.14
C ALA A 80 -0.93 -8.59 -3.92
N LEU A 81 0.08 -8.00 -3.26
CA LEU A 81 1.37 -7.74 -3.89
C LEU A 81 2.05 -9.01 -4.36
N VAL A 82 2.03 -10.04 -3.53
CA VAL A 82 2.62 -11.35 -3.89
C VAL A 82 1.93 -11.90 -5.15
N GLN A 83 0.61 -11.78 -5.23
CA GLN A 83 -0.14 -12.23 -6.42
C GLN A 83 0.24 -11.42 -7.67
N VAL A 84 0.37 -10.12 -7.53
CA VAL A 84 0.69 -9.23 -8.66
C VAL A 84 2.06 -9.54 -9.25
N VAL A 85 3.04 -9.83 -8.41
CA VAL A 85 4.39 -10.16 -8.90
C VAL A 85 4.53 -11.61 -9.33
N GLY A 86 3.48 -12.42 -9.18
CA GLY A 86 3.47 -13.79 -9.65
C GLY A 86 4.32 -14.76 -8.83
N ILE A 87 4.63 -14.40 -7.58
CA ILE A 87 5.40 -15.26 -6.69
C ILE A 87 4.44 -16.16 -5.91
N ASP A 88 4.71 -17.47 -5.93
CA ASP A 88 3.98 -18.43 -5.11
C ASP A 88 4.46 -18.27 -3.65
N PRO A 89 3.59 -17.90 -2.71
CA PRO A 89 3.98 -17.75 -1.31
C PRO A 89 4.61 -19.00 -0.71
N GLU A 90 4.20 -20.18 -1.14
CA GLU A 90 4.76 -21.44 -0.65
C GLU A 90 6.21 -21.64 -1.09
N SER A 91 6.60 -21.09 -2.23
CA SER A 91 7.97 -21.19 -2.70
C SER A 91 8.96 -20.33 -1.93
N LEU A 92 8.45 -19.43 -1.10
CA LEU A 92 9.27 -18.52 -0.30
C LEU A 92 9.61 -19.09 1.08
N SER A 93 8.99 -20.18 1.45
CA SER A 93 9.18 -20.79 2.77
C SER A 93 10.43 -21.68 2.83
#